data_de5bc64c573fcdf057fc9b3f8a025423
#
_entry.id   de5bc64c573fcdf057fc9b3f8a025423
#
_cell.length_a   1.000
_cell.length_b   1.000
_cell.length_c   1.000
_cell.angle_alpha   90.00
_cell.angle_beta   90.00
_cell.angle_gamma   90.00
#
_symmetry.space_group_name_H-M   'P 1'
#
loop_
_entity.id
_entity.type
_entity.pdbx_description
1 polymer ?
#
loop_
_entity_poly.entity_id
_entity_poly.type
_entity_poly.pdbx_seq_one_letter_code
_entity_poly.pdbx_strand_id
1 'polypeptide(L)'
;INGEALAMADALGIDEDTFYNVVTTSSGNNMILKGKMNKVKEKDYQPGFALDLVVKDLELARDCCNNLQMPNFTLNTGLQMYRLAQRKGCGALDSSSVIQVIRDLNKKDE
;
A
#
# COMPACT_ATOMS: atom_id res chain seq x y z
N ILE A 1 -0.84 4.81 2.63
CA ILE A 1 -0.51 5.27 4.00
C ILE A 1 0.33 4.23 4.73
N ASN A 2 -0.08 2.96 4.79
CA ASN A 2 0.68 1.92 5.51
C ASN A 2 2.12 1.79 5.02
N GLY A 3 2.33 1.87 3.71
CA GLY A 3 3.68 1.77 3.11
C GLY A 3 4.58 2.92 3.53
N GLU A 4 4.07 4.13 3.52
CA GLU A 4 4.83 5.31 3.92
C GLU A 4 5.13 5.30 5.41
N ALA A 5 4.15 4.93 6.23
CA ALA A 5 4.34 4.83 7.68
C ALA A 5 5.39 3.77 8.03
N LEU A 6 5.36 2.63 7.35
CA LEU A 6 6.34 1.56 7.56
C LEU A 6 7.73 1.97 7.07
N ALA A 7 7.81 2.69 5.95
CA ALA A 7 9.08 3.24 5.45
C ALA A 7 9.68 4.22 6.47
N MET A 8 8.87 5.04 7.11
CA MET A 8 9.32 5.94 8.16
C MET A 8 9.82 5.16 9.38
N ALA A 9 9.12 4.11 9.77
CA ALA A 9 9.55 3.23 10.87
C ALA A 9 10.90 2.58 10.54
N ASP A 10 11.07 2.10 9.32
CA ASP A 10 12.36 1.55 8.86
C ASP A 10 13.49 2.57 9.02
N ALA A 11 13.25 3.80 8.59
CA ALA A 11 14.26 4.87 8.67
C ALA A 11 14.62 5.24 10.10
N LEU A 12 13.69 5.06 11.03
CA LEU A 12 13.87 5.35 12.45
C LEU A 12 14.42 4.15 13.24
N GLY A 13 14.64 3.01 12.58
CA GLY A 13 15.13 1.80 13.26
C GLY A 13 14.07 1.08 14.10
N ILE A 14 12.80 1.34 13.83
CA ILE A 14 11.68 0.66 14.50
C ILE A 14 11.38 -0.62 13.74
N ASP A 15 11.39 -1.77 14.43
CA ASP A 15 11.12 -3.04 13.76
C ASP A 15 9.64 -3.22 13.40
N GLU A 16 9.39 -4.17 12.50
CA GLU A 16 8.07 -4.43 11.95
C GLU A 16 7.05 -4.84 13.02
N ASP A 17 7.47 -5.63 14.00
CA ASP A 17 6.56 -6.10 15.06
C ASP A 17 6.16 -4.96 15.98
N THR A 18 7.11 -4.10 16.36
CA THR A 18 6.81 -2.91 17.16
C THR A 18 5.87 -1.97 16.41
N PHE A 19 6.16 -1.71 15.14
CA PHE A 19 5.28 -0.89 14.28
C PHE A 19 3.86 -1.46 14.27
N TYR A 20 3.72 -2.75 13.99
CA TYR A 20 2.42 -3.42 13.93
C TYR A 20 1.68 -3.29 15.25
N ASN A 21 2.34 -3.59 16.38
CA ASN A 21 1.70 -3.56 17.69
C ASN A 21 1.23 -2.16 18.07
N VAL A 22 2.03 -1.14 17.78
CA VAL A 22 1.68 0.25 18.11
C VAL A 22 0.50 0.71 17.24
N VAL A 23 0.56 0.51 15.94
CA VAL A 23 -0.49 0.99 15.04
C VAL A 23 -1.80 0.27 15.27
N THR A 24 -1.78 -1.06 15.43
CA THR A 24 -3.01 -1.85 15.60
C THR A 24 -3.69 -1.65 16.93
N THR A 25 -3.02 -1.03 17.91
CA THR A 25 -3.60 -0.67 19.21
C THR A 25 -3.89 0.82 19.33
N SER A 26 -3.80 1.55 18.22
CA SER A 26 -4.01 3.00 18.18
C SER A 26 -5.13 3.36 17.18
N SER A 27 -5.44 4.64 17.08
CA SER A 27 -6.44 5.14 16.13
C SER A 27 -6.04 4.99 14.66
N GLY A 28 -4.77 4.69 14.40
CA GLY A 28 -4.27 4.41 13.04
C GLY A 28 -4.52 2.99 12.57
N ASN A 29 -5.09 2.13 13.42
CA ASN A 29 -5.38 0.76 13.06
C ASN A 29 -6.30 0.68 11.84
N ASN A 30 -6.00 -0.27 10.94
CA ASN A 30 -6.84 -0.54 9.77
C ASN A 30 -6.79 -2.03 9.44
N MET A 31 -7.86 -2.50 8.79
CA MET A 31 -8.02 -3.92 8.48
C MET A 31 -6.95 -4.45 7.53
N ILE A 32 -6.47 -3.61 6.62
CA ILE A 32 -5.46 -4.01 5.65
C ILE A 32 -4.14 -4.32 6.35
N LEU A 33 -3.68 -3.43 7.22
CA LEU A 33 -2.45 -3.68 7.99
C LEU A 33 -2.61 -4.94 8.83
N LYS A 34 -3.72 -5.05 9.53
CA LYS A 34 -3.98 -6.20 10.42
C LYS A 34 -4.03 -7.52 9.66
N GLY A 35 -4.61 -7.52 8.46
CA GLY A 35 -4.77 -8.73 7.66
C GLY A 35 -3.60 -9.07 6.75
N LYS A 36 -2.74 -8.11 6.43
CA LYS A 36 -1.71 -8.27 5.40
C LYS A 36 -0.28 -8.21 5.94
N MET A 37 -0.09 -7.91 7.23
CA MET A 37 1.27 -7.73 7.78
C MET A 37 2.13 -8.97 7.64
N ASN A 38 1.55 -10.16 7.77
CA ASN A 38 2.30 -11.41 7.57
C ASN A 38 2.89 -11.52 6.16
N LYS A 39 2.10 -11.14 5.15
CA LYS A 39 2.59 -11.12 3.76
C LYS A 39 3.76 -10.16 3.60
N VAL A 40 3.67 -8.99 4.22
CA VAL A 40 4.73 -7.97 4.17
C VAL A 40 6.00 -8.48 4.86
N LYS A 41 5.88 -9.07 6.04
CA LYS A 41 7.02 -9.59 6.80
C LYS A 41 7.74 -10.73 6.06
N GLU A 42 6.96 -11.65 5.50
CA GLU A 42 7.49 -12.82 4.82
C GLU A 42 7.84 -12.54 3.35
N LYS A 43 7.48 -11.35 2.86
CA LYS A 43 7.60 -10.98 1.44
C LYS A 43 6.95 -12.02 0.53
N ASP A 44 5.86 -12.60 1.00
CA ASP A 44 5.06 -13.58 0.26
C ASP A 44 3.80 -12.88 -0.28
N TYR A 45 3.85 -12.51 -1.54
CA TYR A 45 2.78 -11.76 -2.18
C TYR A 45 1.94 -12.62 -3.12
N GLN A 46 1.70 -13.88 -2.73
CA GLN A 46 0.69 -14.69 -3.40
C GLN A 46 -0.67 -13.99 -3.27
N PRO A 47 -1.39 -13.78 -4.37
CA PRO A 47 -2.54 -12.91 -4.33
C PRO A 47 -3.74 -13.52 -3.58
N GLY A 48 -4.16 -12.86 -2.50
CA GLY A 48 -5.52 -12.95 -2.01
C GLY A 48 -6.41 -12.05 -2.86
N PHE A 49 -5.88 -10.86 -3.24
CA PHE A 49 -6.52 -9.93 -4.18
C PHE A 49 -5.42 -9.27 -5.00
N ALA A 50 -5.39 -9.55 -6.30
CA ALA A 50 -4.33 -9.09 -7.17
C ALA A 50 -4.31 -7.56 -7.29
N LEU A 51 -3.10 -6.99 -7.33
CA LEU A 51 -2.90 -5.54 -7.43
C LEU A 51 -3.59 -4.94 -8.66
N ASP A 52 -3.58 -5.64 -9.79
CA ASP A 52 -4.27 -5.18 -11.01
C ASP A 52 -5.78 -4.99 -10.77
N LEU A 53 -6.39 -5.79 -9.91
CA LEU A 53 -7.81 -5.65 -9.58
C LEU A 53 -8.07 -4.40 -8.73
N VAL A 54 -7.15 -4.04 -7.84
CA VAL A 54 -7.23 -2.78 -7.10
C VAL A 54 -7.16 -1.60 -8.06
N VAL A 55 -6.24 -1.64 -9.03
CA VAL A 55 -6.13 -0.58 -10.04
C VAL A 55 -7.44 -0.44 -10.81
N LYS A 56 -8.02 -1.55 -11.25
CA LYS A 56 -9.31 -1.54 -11.95
C LYS A 56 -10.39 -0.88 -11.10
N ASP A 57 -10.50 -1.25 -9.83
CA ASP A 57 -11.50 -0.69 -8.93
C ASP A 57 -11.29 0.81 -8.70
N LEU A 58 -10.03 1.23 -8.53
CA LEU A 58 -9.71 2.65 -8.38
C LEU A 58 -10.02 3.46 -9.64
N GLU A 59 -9.78 2.88 -10.82
CA GLU A 59 -10.12 3.54 -12.08
C GLU A 59 -11.64 3.71 -12.23
N LEU A 60 -12.41 2.70 -11.85
CA LEU A 60 -13.88 2.79 -11.87
C LEU A 60 -14.38 3.87 -10.92
N ALA A 61 -13.82 3.93 -9.72
CA ALA A 61 -14.18 4.95 -8.74
C ALA A 61 -13.79 6.36 -9.23
N ARG A 62 -12.61 6.50 -9.84
CA ARG A 62 -12.15 7.77 -10.43
C ARG A 62 -13.10 8.23 -11.53
N ASP A 63 -13.49 7.33 -12.43
CA ASP A 63 -14.39 7.66 -13.52
C ASP A 63 -15.76 8.12 -13.00
N CYS A 64 -16.26 7.46 -11.96
CA CYS A 64 -17.49 7.86 -11.29
C CYS A 64 -17.37 9.27 -10.70
N CYS A 65 -16.28 9.56 -9.98
CA CYS A 65 -16.03 10.90 -9.45
C CYS A 65 -15.95 11.95 -10.55
N ASN A 66 -15.25 11.63 -11.64
CA ASN A 66 -15.11 12.56 -12.77
C ASN A 66 -16.47 12.85 -13.44
N ASN A 67 -17.32 11.85 -13.58
CA ASN A 67 -18.66 12.03 -14.13
C ASN A 67 -19.53 12.91 -13.23
N LEU A 68 -19.29 12.88 -11.92
CA LEU A 68 -19.97 13.72 -10.94
C LEU A 68 -19.31 15.09 -10.77
N GLN A 69 -18.22 15.35 -11.49
CA GLN A 69 -17.38 16.55 -11.32
C GLN A 69 -16.90 16.73 -9.87
N MET A 70 -16.66 15.62 -9.19
CA MET A 70 -16.23 15.60 -7.79
C MET A 70 -14.71 15.55 -7.70
N PRO A 71 -14.07 16.45 -6.92
CA PRO A 71 -12.62 16.34 -6.68
C PRO A 71 -12.29 15.01 -5.97
N ASN A 72 -11.20 14.36 -6.41
CA ASN A 72 -10.82 13.05 -5.88
C ASN A 72 -9.31 12.96 -5.65
N PHE A 73 -8.77 13.83 -4.81
CA PHE A 73 -7.33 13.98 -4.57
C PHE A 73 -6.69 12.70 -4.04
N THR A 74 -7.21 12.16 -2.95
CA THR A 74 -6.65 10.97 -2.29
C THR A 74 -6.74 9.74 -3.21
N LEU A 75 -7.87 9.60 -3.90
CA LEU A 75 -8.09 8.50 -4.84
C LEU A 75 -7.04 8.52 -5.95
N ASN A 76 -6.82 9.68 -6.58
CA ASN A 76 -5.83 9.80 -7.65
C ASN A 76 -4.40 9.56 -7.16
N THR A 77 -4.06 10.08 -5.98
CA THR A 77 -2.74 9.83 -5.39
C THR A 77 -2.53 8.33 -5.14
N GLY A 78 -3.51 7.66 -4.55
CA GLY A 78 -3.46 6.22 -4.34
C GLY A 78 -3.34 5.44 -5.64
N LEU A 79 -4.12 5.81 -6.65
CA LEU A 79 -4.06 5.17 -7.96
C LEU A 79 -2.65 5.27 -8.56
N GLN A 80 -1.99 6.43 -8.47
CA GLN A 80 -0.64 6.59 -8.98
C GLN A 80 0.37 5.69 -8.26
N MET A 81 0.22 5.49 -6.96
CA MET A 81 1.07 4.58 -6.21
C MET A 81 0.91 3.12 -6.67
N TYR A 82 -0.32 2.68 -6.91
CA TYR A 82 -0.57 1.34 -7.45
C TYR A 82 -0.07 1.21 -8.90
N ARG A 83 -0.15 2.27 -9.69
CA ARG A 83 0.43 2.29 -11.03
C ARG A 83 1.95 2.14 -10.99
N LEU A 84 2.61 2.80 -10.03
CA LEU A 84 4.04 2.60 -9.81
C LEU A 84 4.33 1.13 -9.52
N ALA A 85 3.53 0.49 -8.68
CA ALA A 85 3.70 -0.93 -8.37
C ALA A 85 3.50 -1.81 -9.61
N GLN A 86 2.55 -1.49 -10.48
CA GLN A 86 2.38 -2.19 -11.76
C GLN A 86 3.64 -2.07 -12.62
N ARG A 87 4.22 -0.86 -12.71
CA ARG A 87 5.46 -0.63 -13.46
C ARG A 87 6.64 -1.42 -12.90
N LYS A 88 6.61 -1.74 -11.61
CA LYS A 88 7.63 -2.58 -10.95
C LYS A 88 7.35 -4.08 -11.08
N GLY A 89 6.31 -4.47 -11.82
CA GLY A 89 6.00 -5.87 -12.07
C GLY A 89 5.09 -6.53 -11.03
N CYS A 90 4.41 -5.74 -10.20
CA CYS A 90 3.59 -6.27 -9.10
C CYS A 90 2.13 -6.53 -9.46
N GLY A 91 1.73 -6.33 -10.73
CA GLY A 91 0.31 -6.39 -11.12
C GLY A 91 -0.40 -7.69 -10.76
N ALA A 92 0.27 -8.84 -10.93
CA ALA A 92 -0.30 -10.15 -10.62
C ALA A 92 -0.08 -10.57 -9.16
N LEU A 93 0.69 -9.79 -8.38
CA LEU A 93 0.94 -10.07 -6.98
C LEU A 93 -0.20 -9.54 -6.11
N ASP A 94 -0.22 -9.97 -4.84
CA ASP A 94 -1.19 -9.45 -3.88
C ASP A 94 -1.12 -7.92 -3.79
N SER A 95 -2.25 -7.29 -3.56
CA SER A 95 -2.36 -5.83 -3.46
C SER A 95 -1.42 -5.24 -2.40
N SER A 96 -1.11 -5.99 -1.36
CA SER A 96 -0.19 -5.56 -0.30
C SER A 96 1.25 -5.37 -0.77
N SER A 97 1.61 -5.87 -1.95
CA SER A 97 2.95 -5.66 -2.53
C SER A 97 3.27 -4.18 -2.75
N VAL A 98 2.25 -3.32 -2.87
CA VAL A 98 2.45 -1.86 -2.95
C VAL A 98 3.21 -1.33 -1.73
N ILE A 99 3.03 -1.94 -0.57
CA ILE A 99 3.73 -1.54 0.67
C ILE A 99 5.23 -1.71 0.48
N GLN A 100 5.67 -2.83 -0.09
CA GLN A 100 7.09 -3.07 -0.33
C GLN A 100 7.65 -2.11 -1.38
N VAL A 101 6.87 -1.80 -2.42
CA VAL A 101 7.28 -0.82 -3.45
C VAL A 101 7.54 0.55 -2.80
N ILE A 102 6.66 0.99 -1.92
CA ILE A 102 6.82 2.28 -1.22
C ILE A 102 8.01 2.24 -0.26
N ARG A 103 8.22 1.13 0.44
CA ARG A 103 9.40 0.96 1.29
C ARG A 103 10.70 1.06 0.49
N ASP A 104 10.75 0.38 -0.66
CA ASP A 104 11.94 0.37 -1.52
C ASP A 104 12.22 1.75 -2.10
N LEU A 105 11.17 2.49 -2.44
CA LEU A 105 11.28 3.86 -2.95
C LEU A 105 11.98 4.78 -1.93
N ASN A 106 11.79 4.52 -0.64
CA ASN A 106 12.29 5.36 0.44
C ASN A 106 13.59 4.84 1.07
N LYS A 107 14.13 3.73 0.59
CA LYS A 107 15.43 3.24 1.06
C LYS A 107 16.55 4.17 0.58
N LYS A 108 17.52 4.42 1.48
CA LYS A 108 18.73 5.14 1.09
C LYS A 108 19.66 4.18 0.37
N ASP A 109 20.31 4.66 -0.67
CA ASP A 109 21.43 3.95 -1.29
C ASP A 109 22.63 3.99 -0.32
N GLU A 110 23.25 2.85 -0.12
CA GLU A 110 24.47 2.73 0.69
C GLU A 110 25.70 2.76 -0.19
#